data_d3f505a38c851e551bc79359afa70b60
#
_entry.id   d3f505a38c851e551bc79359afa70b60
#
_cell.length_a   1.000
_cell.length_b   1.000
_cell.length_c   1.000
_cell.angle_alpha   90.00
_cell.angle_beta   90.00
_cell.angle_gamma   90.00
#
_symmetry.space_group_name_H-M   'P 1'
#
loop_
_entity.id
_entity.type
_entity.pdbx_description
1 polymer ?
#
loop_
_entity_poly.entity_id
_entity_poly.type
_entity_poly.pdbx_seq_one_letter_code
_entity_poly.pdbx_strand_id
1 'polypeptide(L)'
;MRIKDIKIIIFITLIFSDIFFIKYYQEIVQYNNNNMTKNETIFKNKNSSNLNFFYSSDYWEKRYANGGNSGSGSYNNLAKFKAEIINNFLNINKIKTVIEWGSGDCNQISLINYKQYIGYDVSKTAIDICKKKFYNDSTKMFLHINDKFINKKKADLSISLDVIFHLLEDNVYNLYMKNLFDSSKKFICIYSSNYDKIIAKHVKHRKFTDWIDKYQSNNWKLKEYIPNRFPFNPKKCDFTSFSDFYFYEKIK
;
A
#
# COMPACT_ATOMS: atom_id res chain seq x y z
N MET A 1 9.84 9.73 -42.14
CA MET A 1 8.77 9.07 -41.34
C MET A 1 7.78 10.15 -40.91
N ARG A 2 6.51 10.04 -41.26
CA ARG A 2 5.52 11.09 -41.01
C ARG A 2 5.07 11.05 -39.54
N ILE A 3 4.72 12.19 -38.96
CA ILE A 3 4.26 12.31 -37.56
C ILE A 3 3.10 11.35 -37.23
N LYS A 4 2.27 11.00 -38.23
CA LYS A 4 1.24 9.97 -38.07
C LYS A 4 1.80 8.57 -37.79
N ASP A 5 2.91 8.22 -38.43
CA ASP A 5 3.55 6.89 -38.28
C ASP A 5 4.16 6.73 -36.90
N ILE A 6 4.70 7.82 -36.33
CA ILE A 6 5.26 7.84 -34.95
C ILE A 6 4.14 7.67 -33.91
N LYS A 7 3.00 8.34 -34.09
CA LYS A 7 1.85 8.20 -33.19
C LYS A 7 1.25 6.78 -33.19
N ILE A 8 1.22 6.14 -34.35
CA ILE A 8 0.73 4.76 -34.50
C ILE A 8 1.70 3.79 -33.83
N ILE A 9 3.02 3.98 -34.00
CA ILE A 9 4.03 3.12 -33.36
C ILE A 9 3.98 3.26 -31.84
N ILE A 10 3.85 4.48 -31.30
CA ILE A 10 3.72 4.72 -29.86
C ILE A 10 2.41 4.09 -29.32
N PHE A 11 1.31 4.20 -30.06
CA PHE A 11 0.02 3.62 -29.66
C PHE A 11 0.06 2.09 -29.67
N ILE A 12 0.70 1.49 -30.68
CA ILE A 12 0.91 0.03 -30.77
C ILE A 12 1.83 -0.46 -29.65
N THR A 13 2.93 0.26 -29.34
CA THR A 13 3.84 -0.12 -28.26
C THR A 13 3.17 -0.05 -26.87
N LEU A 14 2.29 0.90 -26.64
CA LEU A 14 1.51 1.00 -25.41
C LEU A 14 0.49 -0.13 -25.28
N ILE A 15 -0.20 -0.49 -26.37
CA ILE A 15 -1.16 -1.62 -26.39
C ILE A 15 -0.42 -2.95 -26.18
N PHE A 16 0.75 -3.15 -26.80
CA PHE A 16 1.55 -4.36 -26.58
C PHE A 16 2.10 -4.45 -25.15
N SER A 17 2.47 -3.33 -24.51
CA SER A 17 2.88 -3.32 -23.12
C SER A 17 1.74 -3.72 -22.17
N ASP A 18 0.52 -3.22 -22.42
CA ASP A 18 -0.66 -3.54 -21.63
C ASP A 18 -1.10 -5.01 -21.82
N ILE A 19 -1.05 -5.53 -23.04
CA ILE A 19 -1.35 -6.95 -23.36
C ILE A 19 -0.28 -7.87 -22.75
N PHE A 20 1.00 -7.49 -22.81
CA PHE A 20 2.10 -8.26 -22.22
C PHE A 20 1.98 -8.29 -20.70
N PHE A 21 1.56 -7.17 -20.08
CA PHE A 21 1.37 -7.06 -18.64
C PHE A 21 0.15 -7.87 -18.15
N ILE A 22 -0.95 -7.84 -18.92
CA ILE A 22 -2.15 -8.65 -18.61
C ILE A 22 -1.82 -10.14 -18.76
N LYS A 23 -1.09 -10.53 -19.80
CA LYS A 23 -0.67 -11.91 -20.02
C LYS A 23 0.30 -12.39 -18.94
N TYR A 24 1.28 -11.58 -18.58
CA TYR A 24 2.22 -11.84 -17.49
C TYR A 24 1.50 -11.97 -16.13
N TYR A 25 0.51 -11.11 -15.86
CA TYR A 25 -0.30 -11.20 -14.65
C TYR A 25 -1.17 -12.48 -14.64
N GLN A 26 -1.77 -12.83 -15.77
CA GLN A 26 -2.51 -14.09 -15.91
C GLN A 26 -1.60 -15.31 -15.76
N GLU A 27 -0.38 -15.28 -16.29
CA GLU A 27 0.62 -16.33 -16.12
C GLU A 27 1.07 -16.45 -14.65
N ILE A 28 1.25 -15.35 -13.93
CA ILE A 28 1.53 -15.37 -12.47
C ILE A 28 0.36 -15.95 -11.69
N VAL A 29 -0.86 -15.54 -11.98
CA VAL A 29 -2.06 -16.10 -11.35
C VAL A 29 -2.20 -17.59 -11.67
N GLN A 30 -1.94 -18.00 -12.90
CA GLN A 30 -2.02 -19.39 -13.32
C GLN A 30 -0.85 -20.23 -12.77
N TYR A 31 0.37 -19.66 -12.69
CA TYR A 31 1.52 -20.27 -12.02
C TYR A 31 1.27 -20.48 -10.53
N ASN A 32 0.71 -19.48 -9.85
CA ASN A 32 0.36 -19.59 -8.43
C ASN A 32 -0.76 -20.61 -8.21
N ASN A 33 -1.79 -20.63 -9.06
CA ASN A 33 -2.86 -21.64 -9.00
C ASN A 33 -2.34 -23.06 -9.29
N ASN A 34 -1.46 -23.23 -10.28
CA ASN A 34 -0.85 -24.51 -10.61
C ASN A 34 0.12 -25.02 -9.54
N ASN A 35 0.85 -24.10 -8.87
CA ASN A 35 1.72 -24.45 -7.75
C ASN A 35 0.91 -24.71 -6.47
N MET A 36 -0.24 -24.06 -6.29
CA MET A 36 -1.19 -24.40 -5.22
C MET A 36 -1.69 -25.84 -5.38
N THR A 37 -2.16 -26.23 -6.58
CA THR A 37 -2.63 -27.61 -6.82
C THR A 37 -1.51 -28.65 -6.68
N LYS A 38 -0.29 -28.36 -7.12
CA LYS A 38 0.87 -29.26 -6.91
C LYS A 38 1.27 -29.38 -5.45
N ASN A 39 1.31 -28.27 -4.71
CA ASN A 39 1.61 -28.28 -3.28
C ASN A 39 0.49 -28.97 -2.48
N GLU A 40 -0.77 -28.75 -2.82
CA GLU A 40 -1.89 -29.48 -2.22
C GLU A 40 -1.79 -30.99 -2.44
N THR A 41 -1.35 -31.45 -3.63
CA THR A 41 -1.21 -32.87 -3.93
C THR A 41 0.00 -33.48 -3.19
N ILE A 42 1.09 -32.74 -3.01
CA ILE A 42 2.26 -33.19 -2.25
C ILE A 42 1.96 -33.21 -0.74
N PHE A 43 1.15 -32.27 -0.22
CA PHE A 43 0.79 -32.22 1.21
C PHE A 43 -0.36 -33.14 1.59
N LYS A 44 -1.27 -33.50 0.67
CA LYS A 44 -2.31 -34.51 0.92
C LYS A 44 -1.75 -35.91 1.19
N ASN A 45 -0.50 -36.17 0.80
CA ASN A 45 0.17 -37.45 1.04
C ASN A 45 1.02 -37.51 2.32
N LYS A 46 1.08 -36.42 3.12
CA LYS A 46 1.78 -36.42 4.43
C LYS A 46 0.93 -35.66 5.45
N ASN A 47 0.18 -36.43 6.24
CA ASN A 47 -0.50 -36.04 7.47
C ASN A 47 -1.57 -34.95 7.36
N SER A 48 -2.81 -35.37 7.64
CA SER A 48 -3.99 -34.54 7.92
C SER A 48 -3.76 -33.61 9.12
N SER A 49 -3.16 -32.46 8.88
CA SER A 49 -3.29 -31.29 9.76
C SER A 49 -3.60 -30.09 8.86
N ASN A 50 -4.73 -29.43 9.10
CA ASN A 50 -5.24 -28.26 8.40
C ASN A 50 -4.20 -27.13 8.40
N LEU A 51 -3.34 -27.06 7.36
CA LEU A 51 -2.54 -25.89 7.05
C LEU A 51 -3.48 -24.88 6.39
N ASN A 52 -4.17 -24.08 7.20
CA ASN A 52 -4.86 -22.90 6.72
C ASN A 52 -3.81 -21.93 6.17
N PHE A 53 -3.70 -21.82 4.85
CA PHE A 53 -2.93 -20.76 4.21
C PHE A 53 -3.51 -19.42 4.66
N PHE A 54 -2.64 -18.59 5.27
CA PHE A 54 -2.99 -17.27 5.78
C PHE A 54 -2.61 -16.24 4.71
N TYR A 55 -3.61 -15.69 4.01
CA TYR A 55 -3.41 -14.58 3.09
C TYR A 55 -3.64 -13.24 3.79
N SER A 56 -2.76 -12.28 3.57
CA SER A 56 -2.88 -10.94 4.15
C SER A 56 -4.18 -10.25 3.75
N SER A 57 -4.62 -10.43 2.50
CA SER A 57 -5.90 -9.90 1.99
C SER A 57 -7.11 -10.45 2.74
N ASP A 58 -7.14 -11.77 2.96
CA ASP A 58 -8.26 -12.45 3.62
C ASP A 58 -8.37 -12.05 5.10
N TYR A 59 -7.21 -11.84 5.74
CA TYR A 59 -7.17 -11.37 7.12
C TYR A 59 -7.84 -10.00 7.26
N TRP A 60 -7.49 -9.04 6.39
CA TRP A 60 -8.02 -7.70 6.47
C TRP A 60 -9.50 -7.63 6.09
N GLU A 61 -9.92 -8.35 5.03
CA GLU A 61 -11.34 -8.44 4.69
C GLU A 61 -12.18 -9.01 5.83
N LYS A 62 -11.76 -10.16 6.41
CA LYS A 62 -12.46 -10.78 7.55
C LYS A 62 -12.47 -9.87 8.78
N ARG A 63 -11.38 -9.15 9.05
CA ARG A 63 -11.30 -8.23 10.18
C ARG A 63 -12.35 -7.13 10.09
N TYR A 64 -12.46 -6.45 8.94
CA TYR A 64 -13.45 -5.40 8.75
C TYR A 64 -14.88 -5.96 8.65
N ALA A 65 -15.10 -7.07 7.97
CA ALA A 65 -16.40 -7.71 7.87
C ALA A 65 -16.97 -8.14 9.24
N ASN A 66 -16.10 -8.48 10.20
CA ASN A 66 -16.47 -8.80 11.57
C ASN A 66 -16.54 -7.57 12.51
N GLY A 67 -16.59 -6.35 11.97
CA GLY A 67 -16.70 -5.12 12.76
C GLY A 67 -15.40 -4.66 13.42
N GLY A 68 -14.26 -5.22 13.02
CA GLY A 68 -12.94 -4.75 13.45
C GLY A 68 -12.55 -3.44 12.76
N ASN A 69 -11.41 -2.88 13.18
CA ASN A 69 -10.90 -1.61 12.70
C ASN A 69 -9.44 -1.71 12.22
N SER A 70 -8.87 -0.59 11.74
CA SER A 70 -7.48 -0.48 11.23
C SER A 70 -6.39 -0.66 12.30
N GLY A 71 -6.75 -0.94 13.55
CA GLY A 71 -5.81 -1.14 14.66
C GLY A 71 -5.39 0.16 15.35
N SER A 72 -4.71 -0.01 16.49
CA SER A 72 -4.30 1.10 17.39
C SER A 72 -3.45 2.17 16.69
N GLY A 73 -2.66 1.80 15.69
CA GLY A 73 -1.89 2.74 14.88
C GLY A 73 -2.73 3.83 14.21
N SER A 74 -3.99 3.53 13.85
CA SER A 74 -4.91 4.46 13.18
C SER A 74 -5.85 5.20 14.14
N TYR A 75 -5.60 5.11 15.45
CA TYR A 75 -6.44 5.71 16.50
C TYR A 75 -5.61 6.47 17.53
N ASN A 76 -6.29 7.17 18.43
CA ASN A 76 -5.73 7.86 19.59
C ASN A 76 -4.54 8.80 19.28
N ASN A 77 -3.50 8.75 20.12
CA ASN A 77 -2.31 9.60 19.99
C ASN A 77 -1.48 9.30 18.74
N LEU A 78 -1.43 8.05 18.29
CA LEU A 78 -0.71 7.65 17.08
C LEU A 78 -1.34 8.25 15.83
N ALA A 79 -2.68 8.21 15.73
CA ALA A 79 -3.41 8.84 14.64
C ALA A 79 -3.22 10.37 14.61
N LYS A 80 -3.26 11.02 15.78
CA LYS A 80 -3.03 12.46 15.92
C LYS A 80 -1.60 12.85 15.51
N PHE A 81 -0.62 12.10 15.97
CA PHE A 81 0.79 12.29 15.59
C PHE A 81 0.99 12.17 14.07
N LYS A 82 0.45 11.11 13.45
CA LYS A 82 0.52 10.94 12.00
C LYS A 82 -0.16 12.10 11.27
N ALA A 83 -1.34 12.53 11.73
CA ALA A 83 -2.05 13.65 11.13
C ALA A 83 -1.28 14.97 11.22
N GLU A 84 -0.63 15.26 12.36
CA GLU A 84 0.21 16.44 12.57
C GLU A 84 1.36 16.46 11.54
N ILE A 85 2.12 15.38 11.44
CA ILE A 85 3.27 15.29 10.53
C ILE A 85 2.83 15.41 9.07
N ILE A 86 1.78 14.67 8.68
CA ILE A 86 1.30 14.69 7.29
C ILE A 86 0.73 16.05 6.92
N ASN A 87 -0.12 16.66 7.77
CA ASN A 87 -0.69 17.98 7.51
C ASN A 87 0.40 19.05 7.33
N ASN A 88 1.46 19.00 8.16
CA ASN A 88 2.61 19.88 8.03
C ASN A 88 3.32 19.67 6.69
N PHE A 89 3.59 18.43 6.31
CA PHE A 89 4.22 18.08 5.03
C PHE A 89 3.40 18.54 3.82
N LEU A 90 2.07 18.31 3.85
CA LEU A 90 1.13 18.76 2.81
C LEU A 90 1.20 20.28 2.60
N ASN A 91 1.27 21.02 3.69
CA ASN A 91 1.27 22.48 3.70
C ASN A 91 2.58 23.05 3.15
N ILE A 92 3.72 22.61 3.70
CA ILE A 92 5.06 23.07 3.31
C ILE A 92 5.33 22.77 1.83
N ASN A 93 4.99 21.56 1.37
CA ASN A 93 5.28 21.13 0.00
C ASN A 93 4.13 21.45 -0.99
N LYS A 94 3.09 22.18 -0.56
CA LYS A 94 1.94 22.62 -1.39
C LYS A 94 1.29 21.45 -2.15
N ILE A 95 1.12 20.31 -1.47
CA ILE A 95 0.54 19.10 -2.05
C ILE A 95 -0.94 19.31 -2.36
N LYS A 96 -1.36 18.98 -3.57
CA LYS A 96 -2.76 19.10 -4.01
C LYS A 96 -3.46 17.75 -4.10
N THR A 97 -2.74 16.71 -4.53
CA THR A 97 -3.30 15.39 -4.80
C THR A 97 -2.54 14.32 -4.03
N VAL A 98 -3.28 13.40 -3.41
CA VAL A 98 -2.72 12.31 -2.61
C VAL A 98 -3.34 10.97 -3.05
N ILE A 99 -2.49 9.95 -3.14
CA ILE A 99 -2.89 8.55 -3.26
C ILE A 99 -2.39 7.82 -2.01
N GLU A 100 -3.27 7.10 -1.33
CA GLU A 100 -2.92 6.25 -0.20
C GLU A 100 -3.16 4.78 -0.53
N TRP A 101 -2.18 3.95 -0.25
CA TRP A 101 -2.24 2.51 -0.39
C TRP A 101 -2.46 1.88 0.98
N GLY A 102 -3.65 1.27 1.19
CA GLY A 102 -4.12 0.78 2.47
C GLY A 102 -4.88 1.85 3.26
N SER A 103 -5.99 2.35 2.72
CA SER A 103 -6.81 3.40 3.36
C SER A 103 -7.54 2.95 4.63
N GLY A 104 -7.67 1.63 4.83
CA GLY A 104 -8.35 1.04 5.97
C GLY A 104 -9.78 1.53 6.16
N ASP A 105 -10.20 1.70 7.41
CA ASP A 105 -11.54 2.18 7.80
C ASP A 105 -11.70 3.70 7.74
N CYS A 106 -10.72 4.41 7.19
CA CYS A 106 -10.73 5.85 7.03
C CYS A 106 -10.74 6.67 8.34
N ASN A 107 -10.39 6.07 9.48
CA ASN A 107 -10.28 6.85 10.72
C ASN A 107 -9.12 7.84 10.64
N GLN A 108 -7.95 7.40 10.17
CA GLN A 108 -6.78 8.26 9.99
C GLN A 108 -7.05 9.43 9.03
N ILE A 109 -7.74 9.16 7.91
CA ILE A 109 -8.04 10.15 6.86
C ILE A 109 -8.88 11.30 7.40
N SER A 110 -9.77 11.05 8.36
CA SER A 110 -10.63 12.07 8.98
C SER A 110 -9.84 13.17 9.70
N LEU A 111 -8.58 12.94 10.03
CA LEU A 111 -7.71 13.86 10.76
C LEU A 111 -6.77 14.65 9.84
N ILE A 112 -6.79 14.37 8.53
CA ILE A 112 -5.84 14.94 7.57
C ILE A 112 -6.57 15.80 6.53
N ASN A 113 -6.03 16.99 6.27
CA ASN A 113 -6.63 17.99 5.40
C ASN A 113 -6.25 17.77 3.91
N TYR A 114 -6.61 16.62 3.35
CA TYR A 114 -6.39 16.33 1.93
C TYR A 114 -7.30 17.19 1.03
N LYS A 115 -6.69 17.86 0.02
CA LYS A 115 -7.46 18.64 -0.98
C LYS A 115 -8.13 17.74 -1.99
N GLN A 116 -7.39 16.75 -2.53
CA GLN A 116 -7.88 15.70 -3.42
C GLN A 116 -7.23 14.39 -2.99
N TYR A 117 -8.02 13.37 -2.76
CA TYR A 117 -7.55 12.12 -2.18
C TYR A 117 -8.13 10.90 -2.90
N ILE A 118 -7.28 9.90 -3.09
CA ILE A 118 -7.69 8.57 -3.54
C ILE A 118 -7.11 7.55 -2.57
N GLY A 119 -7.98 6.77 -1.93
CA GLY A 119 -7.61 5.64 -1.08
C GLY A 119 -7.81 4.32 -1.81
N TYR A 120 -6.79 3.48 -1.79
CA TYR A 120 -6.87 2.09 -2.22
C TYR A 120 -6.83 1.16 -1.03
N ASP A 121 -7.64 0.10 -1.05
CA ASP A 121 -7.57 -0.97 -0.05
C ASP A 121 -7.84 -2.33 -0.68
N VAL A 122 -7.32 -3.38 -0.07
CA VAL A 122 -7.55 -4.78 -0.44
C VAL A 122 -8.91 -5.28 0.05
N SER A 123 -9.45 -4.65 1.08
CA SER A 123 -10.75 -5.00 1.67
C SER A 123 -11.88 -4.20 1.01
N LYS A 124 -12.86 -4.92 0.44
CA LYS A 124 -14.10 -4.32 -0.06
C LYS A 124 -14.91 -3.70 1.06
N THR A 125 -14.96 -4.39 2.20
CA THR A 125 -15.65 -3.89 3.40
C THR A 125 -15.06 -2.57 3.88
N ALA A 126 -13.72 -2.43 3.93
CA ALA A 126 -13.07 -1.17 4.28
C ALA A 126 -13.42 -0.05 3.29
N ILE A 127 -13.40 -0.34 1.99
CA ILE A 127 -13.79 0.61 0.94
C ILE A 127 -15.24 1.08 1.11
N ASP A 128 -16.16 0.18 1.43
CA ASP A 128 -17.58 0.52 1.64
C ASP A 128 -17.78 1.38 2.91
N ILE A 129 -17.04 1.09 3.98
CA ILE A 129 -17.00 1.93 5.19
C ILE A 129 -16.54 3.35 4.83
N CYS A 130 -15.47 3.48 4.07
CA CYS A 130 -14.94 4.77 3.64
C CYS A 130 -15.91 5.55 2.75
N LYS A 131 -16.50 4.89 1.75
CA LYS A 131 -17.50 5.50 0.85
C LYS A 131 -18.71 6.01 1.64
N LYS A 132 -19.17 5.26 2.62
CA LYS A 132 -20.27 5.69 3.52
C LYS A 132 -19.87 6.87 4.36
N LYS A 133 -18.67 6.85 4.96
CA LYS A 133 -18.17 7.91 5.87
C LYS A 133 -17.97 9.23 5.13
N PHE A 134 -17.51 9.19 3.88
CA PHE A 134 -17.24 10.37 3.07
C PHE A 134 -18.24 10.56 1.90
N TYR A 135 -19.47 10.08 2.08
CA TYR A 135 -20.50 10.11 1.03
C TYR A 135 -20.73 11.51 0.43
N ASN A 136 -20.69 12.55 1.24
CA ASN A 136 -20.90 13.95 0.82
C ASN A 136 -19.60 14.68 0.46
N ASP A 137 -18.44 14.02 0.45
CA ASP A 137 -17.14 14.63 0.16
C ASP A 137 -16.60 14.17 -1.20
N SER A 138 -16.93 14.93 -2.24
CA SER A 138 -16.49 14.65 -3.62
C SER A 138 -14.97 14.78 -3.83
N THR A 139 -14.23 15.31 -2.85
CA THR A 139 -12.76 15.41 -2.92
C THR A 139 -12.06 14.09 -2.58
N LYS A 140 -12.81 13.09 -2.11
CA LYS A 140 -12.29 11.79 -1.70
C LYS A 140 -12.90 10.66 -2.53
N MET A 141 -12.04 9.79 -3.02
CA MET A 141 -12.40 8.61 -3.79
C MET A 141 -11.80 7.36 -3.15
N PHE A 142 -12.58 6.28 -3.07
CA PHE A 142 -12.14 5.01 -2.48
C PHE A 142 -12.35 3.89 -3.48
N LEU A 143 -11.28 3.14 -3.76
CA LEU A 143 -11.21 2.13 -4.79
C LEU A 143 -10.60 0.83 -4.25
N HIS A 144 -11.18 -0.29 -4.64
CA HIS A 144 -10.59 -1.59 -4.36
C HIS A 144 -9.37 -1.82 -5.26
N ILE A 145 -8.31 -2.48 -4.76
CA ILE A 145 -7.05 -2.67 -5.50
C ILE A 145 -7.21 -3.45 -6.82
N ASN A 146 -8.30 -4.19 -7.00
CA ASN A 146 -8.61 -4.91 -8.25
C ASN A 146 -9.46 -4.09 -9.23
N ASP A 147 -9.78 -2.83 -8.93
CA ASP A 147 -10.53 -1.98 -9.85
C ASP A 147 -9.68 -1.64 -11.09
N LYS A 148 -10.27 -1.74 -12.28
CA LYS A 148 -9.59 -1.65 -13.59
C LYS A 148 -8.82 -0.34 -13.86
N PHE A 149 -8.98 0.68 -13.01
CA PHE A 149 -8.40 2.02 -13.23
C PHE A 149 -7.25 2.37 -12.28
N ILE A 150 -6.79 1.44 -11.45
CA ILE A 150 -5.77 1.67 -10.43
C ILE A 150 -4.47 2.22 -11.00
N ASN A 151 -3.96 1.66 -12.09
CA ASN A 151 -2.60 1.95 -12.56
C ASN A 151 -2.46 3.22 -13.40
N LYS A 152 -3.52 4.01 -13.57
CA LYS A 152 -3.50 5.20 -14.45
C LYS A 152 -3.42 6.53 -13.70
N LYS A 153 -3.66 6.54 -12.39
CA LYS A 153 -3.70 7.78 -11.61
C LYS A 153 -2.36 8.02 -10.92
N LYS A 154 -1.87 9.26 -11.02
CA LYS A 154 -0.68 9.72 -10.31
C LYS A 154 -1.00 10.97 -9.50
N ALA A 155 -0.51 11.02 -8.27
CA ALA A 155 -0.68 12.14 -7.36
C ALA A 155 0.64 12.87 -7.08
N ASP A 156 0.56 14.05 -6.47
CA ASP A 156 1.76 14.75 -6.00
C ASP A 156 2.48 13.93 -4.91
N LEU A 157 1.72 13.25 -4.06
CA LEU A 157 2.22 12.44 -2.95
C LEU A 157 1.51 11.08 -2.94
N SER A 158 2.29 9.99 -2.84
CA SER A 158 1.78 8.67 -2.49
C SER A 158 2.14 8.31 -1.06
N ILE A 159 1.21 7.68 -0.33
CA ILE A 159 1.34 7.40 1.11
C ILE A 159 1.10 5.92 1.39
N SER A 160 1.87 5.37 2.34
CA SER A 160 1.71 4.07 2.97
C SER A 160 1.85 4.21 4.49
N LEU A 161 0.78 4.00 5.24
CA LEU A 161 0.75 4.17 6.70
C LEU A 161 0.43 2.85 7.40
N ASP A 162 1.42 2.26 8.08
CA ASP A 162 1.30 0.99 8.82
C ASP A 162 0.83 -0.22 7.98
N VAL A 163 1.16 -0.27 6.68
CA VAL A 163 0.74 -1.34 5.76
C VAL A 163 1.85 -2.34 5.48
N ILE A 164 3.07 -1.88 5.25
CA ILE A 164 4.18 -2.68 4.70
C ILE A 164 4.44 -3.96 5.50
N PHE A 165 4.41 -3.89 6.82
CA PHE A 165 4.63 -5.05 7.68
C PHE A 165 3.42 -6.00 7.78
N HIS A 166 2.31 -5.69 7.13
CA HIS A 166 1.16 -6.59 6.96
C HIS A 166 1.16 -7.34 5.62
N LEU A 167 2.11 -7.04 4.74
CA LEU A 167 2.28 -7.72 3.46
C LEU A 167 3.18 -8.94 3.66
N LEU A 168 2.58 -10.09 3.97
CA LEU A 168 3.31 -11.31 4.31
C LEU A 168 3.98 -11.93 3.10
N GLU A 169 3.26 -11.93 1.97
CA GLU A 169 3.68 -12.52 0.70
C GLU A 169 4.67 -11.59 -0.01
N ASP A 170 5.83 -12.14 -0.42
CA ASP A 170 6.90 -11.33 -1.02
C ASP A 170 6.51 -10.76 -2.39
N ASN A 171 5.70 -11.49 -3.17
CA ASN A 171 5.18 -11.00 -4.45
C ASN A 171 4.18 -9.86 -4.25
N VAL A 172 3.30 -9.93 -3.24
CA VAL A 172 2.35 -8.86 -2.88
C VAL A 172 3.12 -7.62 -2.41
N TYR A 173 4.12 -7.81 -1.54
CA TYR A 173 5.00 -6.73 -1.08
C TYR A 173 5.70 -6.03 -2.25
N ASN A 174 6.33 -6.78 -3.16
CA ASN A 174 7.04 -6.20 -4.29
C ASN A 174 6.11 -5.40 -5.23
N LEU A 175 4.93 -5.95 -5.52
CA LEU A 175 3.91 -5.26 -6.32
C LEU A 175 3.38 -4.00 -5.62
N TYR A 176 3.13 -4.10 -4.32
CA TYR A 176 2.70 -2.98 -3.51
C TYR A 176 3.71 -1.83 -3.53
N MET A 177 4.97 -2.13 -3.26
CA MET A 177 6.05 -1.13 -3.28
C MET A 177 6.18 -0.49 -4.66
N LYS A 178 6.13 -1.30 -5.73
CA LYS A 178 6.14 -0.77 -7.09
C LYS A 178 4.97 0.20 -7.33
N ASN A 179 3.76 -0.18 -6.97
CA ASN A 179 2.56 0.66 -7.15
C ASN A 179 2.63 1.95 -6.33
N LEU A 180 3.13 1.88 -5.10
CA LEU A 180 3.34 3.05 -4.23
C LEU A 180 4.23 4.09 -4.92
N PHE A 181 5.35 3.66 -5.51
CA PHE A 181 6.30 4.54 -6.18
C PHE A 181 5.80 5.02 -7.54
N ASP A 182 5.17 4.15 -8.34
CA ASP A 182 4.66 4.46 -9.67
C ASP A 182 3.48 5.45 -9.63
N SER A 183 2.71 5.46 -8.56
CA SER A 183 1.56 6.35 -8.38
C SER A 183 1.93 7.77 -7.93
N SER A 184 3.21 8.05 -7.68
CA SER A 184 3.65 9.38 -7.27
C SER A 184 4.35 10.17 -8.38
N LYS A 185 4.10 11.48 -8.39
CA LYS A 185 4.79 12.46 -9.26
C LYS A 185 5.97 13.12 -8.58
N LYS A 186 5.91 13.34 -7.24
CA LYS A 186 6.87 14.20 -6.54
C LYS A 186 7.38 13.59 -5.23
N PHE A 187 6.50 13.05 -4.39
CA PHE A 187 6.86 12.61 -3.04
C PHE A 187 6.24 11.28 -2.68
N ILE A 188 6.97 10.50 -1.88
CA ILE A 188 6.47 9.29 -1.21
C ILE A 188 6.55 9.51 0.30
N CYS A 189 5.51 9.12 1.02
CA CYS A 189 5.50 9.06 2.47
C CYS A 189 5.29 7.61 2.92
N ILE A 190 6.23 7.06 3.66
CA ILE A 190 6.13 5.75 4.28
C ILE A 190 6.18 5.94 5.79
N TYR A 191 5.16 5.40 6.49
CA TYR A 191 5.19 5.25 7.93
C TYR A 191 5.16 3.77 8.24
N SER A 192 6.30 3.20 8.62
CA SER A 192 6.50 1.77 8.83
C SER A 192 7.73 1.49 9.67
N SER A 193 7.80 0.29 10.25
CA SER A 193 9.06 -0.27 10.76
C SER A 193 10.03 -0.53 9.62
N ASN A 194 11.34 -0.47 9.90
CA ASN A 194 12.40 -0.66 8.90
C ASN A 194 13.47 -1.66 9.38
N TYR A 195 13.07 -2.90 9.61
CA TYR A 195 13.94 -4.03 9.95
C TYR A 195 13.24 -5.34 9.60
N ASP A 196 13.98 -6.43 9.41
CA ASP A 196 13.41 -7.74 9.05
C ASP A 196 13.13 -8.56 10.31
N LYS A 197 11.85 -8.89 10.56
CA LYS A 197 11.44 -9.78 11.65
C LYS A 197 9.98 -10.22 11.49
N ILE A 198 9.72 -11.52 11.68
CA ILE A 198 8.35 -12.03 11.82
C ILE A 198 8.01 -12.04 13.31
N ILE A 199 6.95 -11.32 13.71
CA ILE A 199 6.54 -11.23 15.12
C ILE A 199 5.15 -11.83 15.39
N ALA A 200 4.33 -11.98 14.34
CA ALA A 200 2.99 -12.58 14.44
C ALA A 200 2.57 -13.18 13.09
N LYS A 201 1.52 -14.00 13.09
CA LYS A 201 0.98 -14.61 11.85
C LYS A 201 0.55 -13.60 10.79
N HIS A 202 0.24 -12.36 11.18
CA HIS A 202 -0.20 -11.27 10.30
C HIS A 202 0.77 -10.09 10.30
N VAL A 203 1.99 -10.24 10.85
CA VAL A 203 3.00 -9.18 10.92
C VAL A 203 4.38 -9.74 10.59
N LYS A 204 4.91 -9.27 9.47
CA LYS A 204 6.28 -9.51 8.97
C LYS A 204 6.92 -8.14 8.73
N HIS A 205 7.70 -7.67 9.69
CA HIS A 205 8.51 -6.47 9.49
C HIS A 205 9.47 -6.67 8.34
N ARG A 206 9.73 -5.58 7.59
CA ARG A 206 10.61 -5.58 6.43
C ARG A 206 11.52 -4.37 6.48
N LYS A 207 12.78 -4.55 6.18
CA LYS A 207 13.72 -3.47 5.92
C LYS A 207 13.46 -2.92 4.52
N PHE A 208 12.38 -2.16 4.39
CA PHE A 208 11.88 -1.68 3.12
C PHE A 208 12.84 -0.71 2.41
N THR A 209 13.76 -0.07 3.15
CA THR A 209 14.82 0.76 2.56
C THR A 209 15.72 -0.03 1.65
N ASP A 210 16.03 -1.31 1.94
CA ASP A 210 16.84 -2.16 1.04
C ASP A 210 16.13 -2.39 -0.32
N TRP A 211 14.79 -2.48 -0.31
CA TRP A 211 14.01 -2.55 -1.55
C TRP A 211 14.10 -1.23 -2.33
N ILE A 212 14.01 -0.10 -1.65
CA ILE A 212 14.10 1.23 -2.28
C ILE A 212 15.49 1.43 -2.89
N ASP A 213 16.54 1.12 -2.13
CA ASP A 213 17.93 1.23 -2.58
C ASP A 213 18.19 0.38 -3.83
N LYS A 214 17.61 -0.82 -3.87
CA LYS A 214 17.77 -1.73 -4.99
C LYS A 214 17.00 -1.32 -6.25
N TYR A 215 15.78 -0.81 -6.11
CA TYR A 215 14.85 -0.64 -7.23
C TYR A 215 14.50 0.81 -7.56
N GLN A 216 14.75 1.75 -6.65
CA GLN A 216 14.28 3.13 -6.77
C GLN A 216 15.37 4.19 -6.54
N SER A 217 16.58 3.84 -6.15
CA SER A 217 17.67 4.77 -5.81
C SER A 217 18.03 5.76 -6.94
N ASN A 218 17.86 5.36 -8.20
CA ASN A 218 18.10 6.25 -9.35
C ASN A 218 17.01 7.31 -9.55
N ASN A 219 15.82 7.11 -8.98
CA ASN A 219 14.65 7.96 -9.21
C ASN A 219 14.22 8.73 -7.96
N TRP A 220 14.59 8.23 -6.78
CA TRP A 220 14.10 8.73 -5.51
C TRP A 220 15.22 8.84 -4.48
N LYS A 221 15.23 9.92 -3.71
CA LYS A 221 16.15 10.14 -2.58
C LYS A 221 15.36 10.37 -1.30
N LEU A 222 15.89 9.93 -0.18
CA LEU A 222 15.36 10.26 1.14
C LEU A 222 15.47 11.78 1.33
N LYS A 223 14.32 12.41 1.58
CA LYS A 223 14.21 13.85 1.85
C LYS A 223 14.23 14.14 3.33
N GLU A 224 13.49 13.32 4.10
CA GLU A 224 13.31 13.54 5.53
C GLU A 224 13.00 12.23 6.25
N TYR A 225 13.57 12.06 7.44
CA TYR A 225 13.26 10.99 8.39
C TYR A 225 12.79 11.62 9.69
N ILE A 226 11.64 11.16 10.19
CA ILE A 226 11.09 11.63 11.47
C ILE A 226 10.83 10.42 12.36
N PRO A 227 11.56 10.29 13.48
CA PRO A 227 11.34 9.21 14.42
C PRO A 227 9.98 9.34 15.09
N ASN A 228 9.42 8.21 15.49
CA ASN A 228 8.15 8.19 16.20
C ASN A 228 8.27 8.89 17.56
N ARG A 229 7.35 9.80 17.83
CA ARG A 229 7.21 10.45 19.16
C ARG A 229 6.86 9.45 20.27
N PHE A 230 6.24 8.33 19.89
CA PHE A 230 5.79 7.26 20.76
C PHE A 230 6.43 5.93 20.38
N PRO A 231 7.76 5.76 20.58
CA PRO A 231 8.46 4.55 20.17
C PRO A 231 7.91 3.34 20.92
N PHE A 232 7.98 2.17 20.27
CA PHE A 232 7.35 0.95 20.77
C PHE A 232 7.74 0.60 22.20
N ASN A 233 6.71 0.36 23.02
CA ASN A 233 6.82 -0.14 24.38
C ASN A 233 5.81 -1.29 24.58
N PRO A 234 6.26 -2.52 24.88
CA PRO A 234 5.39 -3.68 25.02
C PRO A 234 4.35 -3.56 26.15
N LYS A 235 4.57 -2.67 27.12
CA LYS A 235 3.61 -2.39 28.18
C LYS A 235 2.53 -1.39 27.78
N LYS A 236 2.65 -0.75 26.60
CA LYS A 236 1.77 0.31 26.10
C LYS A 236 1.54 0.17 24.58
N CYS A 237 1.35 -1.07 24.08
CA CYS A 237 1.29 -1.35 22.63
C CYS A 237 0.19 -0.57 21.90
N ASP A 238 -0.93 -0.25 22.53
CA ASP A 238 -2.00 0.53 21.91
C ASP A 238 -1.71 2.03 21.76
N PHE A 239 -0.64 2.51 22.37
CA PHE A 239 -0.25 3.93 22.38
C PHE A 239 1.15 4.17 21.81
N THR A 240 1.81 3.13 21.35
CA THR A 240 3.20 3.15 20.88
C THR A 240 3.34 2.34 19.58
N SER A 241 4.34 2.66 18.73
CA SER A 241 4.50 2.01 17.45
C SER A 241 5.97 1.74 17.11
N PHE A 242 6.20 0.72 16.27
CA PHE A 242 7.50 0.43 15.66
C PHE A 242 7.82 1.32 14.47
N SER A 243 6.82 2.07 13.98
CA SER A 243 6.90 2.79 12.71
C SER A 243 7.48 4.17 12.91
N ASP A 244 8.32 4.58 11.96
CA ASP A 244 8.84 5.93 11.81
C ASP A 244 8.42 6.48 10.45
N PHE A 245 8.52 7.81 10.25
CA PHE A 245 8.26 8.45 8.97
C PHE A 245 9.51 8.53 8.10
N TYR A 246 9.32 8.18 6.83
CA TYR A 246 10.30 8.31 5.75
C TYR A 246 9.65 9.03 4.58
N PHE A 247 10.14 10.23 4.27
CA PHE A 247 9.70 10.99 3.10
C PHE A 247 10.77 10.92 2.02
N TYR A 248 10.36 10.50 0.83
CA TYR A 248 11.22 10.47 -0.35
C TYR A 248 10.77 11.53 -1.34
N GLU A 249 11.73 12.12 -2.03
CA GLU A 249 11.52 13.10 -3.11
C GLU A 249 12.04 12.53 -4.41
N LYS A 250 11.30 12.75 -5.49
CA LYS A 250 11.70 12.33 -6.82
C LYS A 250 12.92 13.12 -7.28
N ILE A 251 13.93 12.43 -7.77
CA ILE A 251 15.10 13.05 -8.40
C ILE A 251 14.66 13.60 -9.77
N LYS A 252 15.04 14.83 -10.06
CA LYS A 252 14.71 15.52 -11.33
C LYS A 252 15.50 14.95 -12.49
#